data_42922e16499884e6c60e039d416a8ebb
#
_entry.id   42922e16499884e6c60e039d416a8ebb
#
_cell.length_a   1.000
_cell.length_b   1.000
_cell.length_c   1.000
_cell.angle_alpha   90.00
_cell.angle_beta   90.00
_cell.angle_gamma   90.00
#
_symmetry.space_group_name_H-M   'P 1'
#
loop_
_entity.id
_entity.type
_entity.pdbx_description
1 polymer ?
#
loop_
_entity_poly.entity_id
_entity_poly.type
_entity_poly.pdbx_seq_one_letter_code
_entity_poly.pdbx_strand_id
1 'polypeptide(L)'
;MSRLDQINGPADIRRIPAAEWGALASEIRRFLISHCAECGGHLASNLGVVELTMAMYLSFCPPTDKIIWDVGHQSYTHKILSGRKKDFAGLRSFGGIAGFPKRNESPCDAFNTGHSSTSISAGLGMATARDLRGEQHAVISVIGDGALTGGMAYEALNNAGRMKSNFIIVLNDNRMSISENVGGMSAYLNSIRTSAGYNRLKENVAEALSAIPGLGKRMVESLRTTKNGIKQLFVPGMLFENLGVTYLGPVDGHDIKKLMRVFEEARRLNRAVLVHVITEKGKGYRPAERHPDLFHGVGPFELATGVPKKNKHYPDYTDIFSKTLIQLAAEDSRIVAVTAAMPEGTGLAAFGRRYPQRYFDVGIAEQHAVTSAAGLAAGGMKPVVAVYSSFLQRGFDQVLHDVCIQNLPVVFAIDRAGLVGADGETHQGVFDLSYLGCIPNMTILAPKNCWELEEELRFAFSYGGPIAIRYPRGQAYRGLGEHREPIRFGKAELLFREEKTALLALGSMVSTAEHVREKLKALGQPCTLVNMRFAKPIDRELLAELAETHQNFVTLEENVLRGGFGLEVAEWASSKEKELSVTHIALPDAYVEHGDVSVLRQHLGIDSDSIVRVLRDKYHW
;
A
#
# COMPACT_ATOMS: atom_id res chain seq x y z
N MET A 1 -1.67 -18.09 -35.26
CA MET A 1 -2.26 -17.03 -34.42
C MET A 1 -2.11 -17.48 -32.98
N SER A 2 -1.59 -16.64 -32.07
CA SER A 2 -1.47 -16.96 -30.66
C SER A 2 -2.87 -17.14 -30.04
N ARG A 3 -3.03 -18.02 -29.05
CA ARG A 3 -4.31 -18.20 -28.32
C ARG A 3 -4.69 -16.90 -27.61
N LEU A 4 -3.70 -16.20 -27.08
CA LEU A 4 -3.88 -14.92 -26.43
C LEU A 4 -4.43 -13.84 -27.37
N ASP A 5 -4.19 -13.95 -28.70
CA ASP A 5 -4.73 -13.01 -29.70
C ASP A 5 -6.23 -13.21 -29.95
N GLN A 6 -6.78 -14.35 -29.53
CA GLN A 6 -8.21 -14.64 -29.61
C GLN A 6 -9.00 -14.04 -28.43
N ILE A 7 -8.31 -13.54 -27.39
CA ILE A 7 -8.92 -12.96 -26.20
C ILE A 7 -9.08 -11.44 -26.42
N ASN A 8 -10.30 -10.98 -26.63
CA ASN A 8 -10.68 -9.58 -26.78
C ASN A 8 -11.78 -9.17 -25.79
N GLY A 9 -12.28 -10.11 -24.99
CA GLY A 9 -13.29 -9.86 -23.97
C GLY A 9 -13.50 -11.05 -23.04
N PRO A 10 -14.27 -10.84 -21.95
CA PRO A 10 -14.38 -11.80 -20.84
C PRO A 10 -14.97 -13.15 -21.24
N ALA A 11 -15.76 -13.24 -22.31
CA ALA A 11 -16.37 -14.48 -22.77
C ALA A 11 -15.45 -15.34 -23.65
N ASP A 12 -14.39 -14.76 -24.23
CA ASP A 12 -13.60 -15.42 -25.27
C ASP A 12 -12.80 -16.62 -24.73
N ILE A 13 -12.37 -16.57 -23.46
CA ILE A 13 -11.64 -17.69 -22.83
C ILE A 13 -12.43 -19.00 -22.89
N ARG A 14 -13.77 -18.95 -22.90
CA ARG A 14 -14.64 -20.14 -22.97
C ARG A 14 -14.64 -20.79 -24.34
N ARG A 15 -14.18 -20.08 -25.38
CA ARG A 15 -14.03 -20.63 -26.73
C ARG A 15 -12.71 -21.38 -26.90
N ILE A 16 -11.76 -21.22 -25.99
CA ILE A 16 -10.47 -21.93 -26.03
C ILE A 16 -10.66 -23.35 -25.51
N PRO A 17 -10.30 -24.38 -26.30
CA PRO A 17 -10.42 -25.78 -25.89
C PRO A 17 -9.63 -26.07 -24.59
N ALA A 18 -10.18 -26.96 -23.74
CA ALA A 18 -9.57 -27.29 -22.45
C ALA A 18 -8.14 -27.88 -22.57
N ALA A 19 -7.84 -28.55 -23.69
CA ALA A 19 -6.48 -29.05 -23.97
C ALA A 19 -5.46 -27.92 -24.21
N GLU A 20 -5.91 -26.69 -24.49
CA GLU A 20 -5.08 -25.55 -24.82
C GLU A 20 -4.92 -24.54 -23.65
N TRP A 21 -5.62 -24.73 -22.54
CA TRP A 21 -5.54 -23.80 -21.39
C TRP A 21 -4.14 -23.65 -20.82
N GLY A 22 -3.35 -24.72 -20.74
CA GLY A 22 -1.96 -24.66 -20.28
C GLY A 22 -1.05 -23.85 -21.22
N ALA A 23 -1.31 -23.93 -22.52
CA ALA A 23 -0.61 -23.13 -23.53
C ALA A 23 -1.00 -21.65 -23.42
N LEU A 24 -2.29 -21.33 -23.24
CA LEU A 24 -2.77 -19.97 -23.00
C LEU A 24 -2.16 -19.37 -21.72
N ALA A 25 -2.12 -20.12 -20.61
CA ALA A 25 -1.47 -19.68 -19.37
C ALA A 25 0.01 -19.32 -19.59
N SER A 26 0.73 -20.13 -20.37
CA SER A 26 2.11 -19.88 -20.72
C SER A 26 2.28 -18.64 -21.64
N GLU A 27 1.34 -18.38 -22.54
CA GLU A 27 1.33 -17.17 -23.39
C GLU A 27 1.07 -15.91 -22.56
N ILE A 28 0.11 -15.96 -21.61
CA ILE A 28 -0.17 -14.86 -20.67
C ILE A 28 1.08 -14.54 -19.82
N ARG A 29 1.76 -15.55 -19.28
CA ARG A 29 2.98 -15.33 -18.50
C ARG A 29 4.07 -14.65 -19.30
N ARG A 30 4.34 -15.14 -20.52
CA ARG A 30 5.35 -14.52 -21.40
C ARG A 30 5.00 -13.07 -21.71
N PHE A 31 3.74 -12.78 -21.98
CA PHE A 31 3.25 -11.43 -22.21
C PHE A 31 3.51 -10.52 -21.00
N LEU A 32 3.14 -10.97 -19.78
CA LEU A 32 3.34 -10.22 -18.54
C LEU A 32 4.82 -9.97 -18.25
N ILE A 33 5.67 -10.99 -18.41
CA ILE A 33 7.11 -10.88 -18.18
C ILE A 33 7.73 -9.87 -19.14
N SER A 34 7.40 -9.94 -20.43
CA SER A 34 7.92 -9.02 -21.45
C SER A 34 7.51 -7.57 -21.16
N HIS A 35 6.22 -7.30 -20.89
CA HIS A 35 5.75 -5.95 -20.62
C HIS A 35 6.29 -5.38 -19.31
N CYS A 36 6.31 -6.16 -18.23
CA CYS A 36 6.90 -5.70 -16.97
C CYS A 36 8.41 -5.49 -17.04
N ALA A 37 9.12 -6.19 -17.93
CA ALA A 37 10.54 -5.93 -18.16
C ALA A 37 10.80 -4.55 -18.79
N GLU A 38 9.82 -4.00 -19.52
CA GLU A 38 9.90 -2.70 -20.16
C GLU A 38 9.37 -1.56 -19.28
N CYS A 39 8.19 -1.72 -18.69
CA CYS A 39 7.50 -0.65 -17.94
C CYS A 39 7.54 -0.82 -16.41
N GLY A 40 8.02 -1.96 -15.90
CA GLY A 40 7.89 -2.32 -14.49
C GLY A 40 6.47 -2.81 -14.15
N GLY A 41 6.24 -3.15 -12.89
CA GLY A 41 4.92 -3.59 -12.40
C GLY A 41 4.98 -4.61 -11.28
N HIS A 42 3.82 -5.18 -10.92
CA HIS A 42 3.68 -6.18 -9.87
C HIS A 42 3.81 -7.61 -10.45
N LEU A 43 5.02 -7.97 -10.92
CA LEU A 43 5.21 -9.16 -11.74
C LEU A 43 4.96 -10.47 -10.96
N ALA A 44 5.65 -10.66 -9.83
CA ALA A 44 5.63 -11.96 -9.13
C ALA A 44 4.22 -12.37 -8.68
N SER A 45 3.42 -11.43 -8.18
CA SER A 45 2.05 -11.67 -7.73
C SER A 45 1.14 -12.07 -8.89
N ASN A 46 1.32 -11.44 -10.06
CA ASN A 46 0.53 -11.75 -11.26
C ASN A 46 0.86 -13.11 -11.86
N LEU A 47 2.14 -13.48 -11.90
CA LEU A 47 2.57 -14.78 -12.41
C LEU A 47 2.00 -15.95 -11.59
N GLY A 48 1.80 -15.74 -10.29
CA GLY A 48 1.26 -16.76 -9.39
C GLY A 48 -0.23 -17.05 -9.58
N VAL A 49 -1.01 -16.13 -10.16
CA VAL A 49 -2.48 -16.25 -10.21
C VAL A 49 -3.05 -16.40 -11.63
N VAL A 50 -2.23 -16.75 -12.60
CA VAL A 50 -2.69 -16.88 -14.01
C VAL A 50 -3.78 -17.92 -14.13
N GLU A 51 -3.54 -19.18 -13.70
CA GLU A 51 -4.52 -20.26 -13.78
C GLU A 51 -5.73 -20.00 -12.88
N LEU A 52 -5.53 -19.44 -11.69
CA LEU A 52 -6.61 -19.04 -10.79
C LEU A 52 -7.56 -18.05 -11.48
N THR A 53 -7.01 -17.02 -12.12
CA THR A 53 -7.81 -16.01 -12.83
C THR A 53 -8.52 -16.61 -14.04
N MET A 54 -7.84 -17.48 -14.81
CA MET A 54 -8.45 -18.21 -15.91
C MET A 54 -9.62 -19.08 -15.43
N ALA A 55 -9.45 -19.84 -14.34
CA ALA A 55 -10.48 -20.69 -13.77
C ALA A 55 -11.71 -19.87 -13.30
N MET A 56 -11.48 -18.67 -12.72
CA MET A 56 -12.58 -17.77 -12.37
C MET A 56 -13.35 -17.30 -13.60
N TYR A 57 -12.69 -16.91 -14.69
CA TYR A 57 -13.36 -16.49 -15.92
C TYR A 57 -14.07 -17.63 -16.67
N LEU A 58 -13.61 -18.87 -16.48
CA LEU A 58 -14.30 -20.07 -16.99
C LEU A 58 -15.53 -20.43 -16.15
N SER A 59 -15.52 -20.15 -14.85
CA SER A 59 -16.59 -20.50 -13.91
C SER A 59 -17.62 -19.40 -13.70
N PHE A 60 -17.23 -18.13 -13.81
CA PHE A 60 -18.05 -16.94 -13.57
C PHE A 60 -18.11 -16.05 -14.80
N CYS A 61 -19.10 -15.18 -14.86
CA CYS A 61 -19.41 -14.32 -16.01
C CYS A 61 -19.22 -12.82 -15.72
N PRO A 62 -17.99 -12.28 -15.55
CA PRO A 62 -17.81 -10.83 -15.49
C PRO A 62 -18.29 -10.18 -16.80
N PRO A 63 -18.93 -8.99 -16.73
CA PRO A 63 -19.14 -8.12 -15.57
C PRO A 63 -20.41 -8.43 -14.75
N THR A 64 -21.23 -9.42 -15.15
CA THR A 64 -22.45 -9.77 -14.39
C THR A 64 -22.07 -10.27 -13.00
N ASP A 65 -21.26 -11.33 -12.93
CA ASP A 65 -20.67 -11.77 -11.67
C ASP A 65 -19.57 -10.78 -11.25
N LYS A 66 -19.48 -10.46 -9.95
CA LYS A 66 -18.60 -9.45 -9.41
C LYS A 66 -17.35 -10.07 -8.82
N ILE A 67 -16.18 -9.74 -9.36
CA ILE A 67 -14.88 -10.15 -8.82
C ILE A 67 -14.20 -8.94 -8.21
N ILE A 68 -13.94 -8.99 -6.89
CA ILE A 68 -13.26 -7.94 -6.13
C ILE A 68 -11.87 -8.45 -5.76
N TRP A 69 -10.85 -7.75 -6.22
CA TRP A 69 -9.44 -8.08 -5.94
C TRP A 69 -8.96 -7.32 -4.72
N ASP A 70 -8.52 -8.02 -3.67
CA ASP A 70 -7.88 -7.38 -2.52
C ASP A 70 -6.54 -6.79 -2.94
N VAL A 71 -6.21 -5.58 -2.51
CA VAL A 71 -5.10 -4.79 -3.05
C VAL A 71 -5.25 -4.54 -4.56
N GLY A 72 -5.38 -5.59 -5.35
CA GLY A 72 -5.56 -5.55 -6.79
C GLY A 72 -4.28 -5.55 -7.62
N HIS A 73 -3.11 -5.60 -6.97
CA HIS A 73 -1.81 -5.67 -7.65
C HIS A 73 -1.61 -6.98 -8.46
N GLN A 74 -2.38 -8.02 -8.20
CA GLN A 74 -2.39 -9.32 -8.90
C GLN A 74 -3.43 -9.41 -10.02
N SER A 75 -3.97 -8.28 -10.50
CA SER A 75 -5.11 -8.24 -11.43
C SER A 75 -4.73 -8.13 -12.92
N TYR A 76 -3.46 -8.27 -13.30
CA TYR A 76 -3.06 -8.08 -14.70
C TYR A 76 -3.65 -9.13 -15.64
N THR A 77 -3.71 -10.40 -15.23
CA THR A 77 -4.42 -11.45 -16.00
C THR A 77 -5.91 -11.12 -16.14
N HIS A 78 -6.55 -10.57 -15.10
CA HIS A 78 -7.92 -10.08 -15.16
C HIS A 78 -8.08 -8.94 -16.19
N LYS A 79 -7.14 -7.96 -16.22
CA LYS A 79 -7.14 -6.91 -17.26
C LYS A 79 -7.01 -7.49 -18.66
N ILE A 80 -6.12 -8.46 -18.87
CA ILE A 80 -5.95 -9.14 -20.15
C ILE A 80 -7.24 -9.84 -20.58
N LEU A 81 -7.82 -10.66 -19.71
CA LEU A 81 -9.03 -11.44 -20.01
C LEU A 81 -10.28 -10.56 -20.18
N SER A 82 -10.30 -9.36 -19.61
CA SER A 82 -11.36 -8.36 -19.83
C SER A 82 -11.19 -7.52 -21.11
N GLY A 83 -10.19 -7.82 -21.96
CA GLY A 83 -10.01 -7.22 -23.27
C GLY A 83 -8.99 -6.08 -23.35
N ARG A 84 -8.32 -5.72 -22.26
CA ARG A 84 -7.36 -4.59 -22.18
C ARG A 84 -5.91 -4.95 -22.54
N LYS A 85 -5.67 -6.09 -23.20
CA LYS A 85 -4.31 -6.53 -23.60
C LYS A 85 -3.55 -5.47 -24.38
N LYS A 86 -4.23 -4.76 -25.27
CA LYS A 86 -3.62 -3.73 -26.14
C LYS A 86 -3.13 -2.50 -25.36
N ASP A 87 -3.74 -2.23 -24.21
CA ASP A 87 -3.47 -1.04 -23.41
C ASP A 87 -2.26 -1.21 -22.50
N PHE A 88 -1.70 -2.43 -22.43
CA PHE A 88 -0.55 -2.74 -21.57
C PHE A 88 0.71 -1.95 -21.90
N ALA A 89 0.85 -1.42 -23.11
CA ALA A 89 1.96 -0.52 -23.45
C ALA A 89 1.97 0.76 -22.60
N GLY A 90 0.78 1.18 -22.10
CA GLY A 90 0.59 2.30 -21.19
C GLY A 90 0.41 1.91 -19.72
N LEU A 91 0.70 0.67 -19.34
CA LEU A 91 0.52 0.21 -17.96
C LEU A 91 1.31 1.09 -16.98
N ARG A 92 0.60 1.69 -15.98
CA ARG A 92 1.17 2.56 -14.94
C ARG A 92 1.83 3.86 -15.47
N SER A 93 1.59 4.20 -16.73
CA SER A 93 2.03 5.46 -17.34
C SER A 93 0.90 6.49 -17.32
N PHE A 94 1.21 7.76 -17.24
CA PHE A 94 0.22 8.84 -17.27
C PHE A 94 -0.68 8.73 -18.51
N GLY A 95 -2.00 8.76 -18.30
CA GLY A 95 -3.00 8.56 -19.36
C GLY A 95 -3.17 7.12 -19.86
N GLY A 96 -2.43 6.15 -19.31
CA GLY A 96 -2.56 4.72 -19.59
C GLY A 96 -3.41 3.97 -18.57
N ILE A 97 -3.36 2.62 -18.59
CA ILE A 97 -4.10 1.80 -17.62
C ILE A 97 -3.38 1.72 -16.26
N ALA A 98 -4.16 1.73 -15.19
CA ALA A 98 -3.65 1.62 -13.82
C ALA A 98 -3.06 0.24 -13.50
N GLY A 99 -2.17 0.18 -12.51
CA GLY A 99 -1.64 -1.07 -11.95
C GLY A 99 -2.64 -1.83 -11.08
N PHE A 100 -3.84 -1.26 -10.84
CA PHE A 100 -4.90 -1.79 -9.99
C PHE A 100 -6.24 -1.77 -10.73
N PRO A 101 -7.27 -2.52 -10.28
CA PRO A 101 -8.61 -2.42 -10.84
C PRO A 101 -9.21 -1.02 -10.67
N LYS A 102 -9.82 -0.49 -11.73
CA LYS A 102 -10.53 0.79 -11.74
C LYS A 102 -11.86 0.67 -12.47
N ARG A 103 -12.96 1.02 -11.83
CA ARG A 103 -14.33 0.94 -12.37
C ARG A 103 -14.53 1.77 -13.64
N ASN A 104 -13.77 2.84 -13.79
CA ASN A 104 -13.82 3.69 -14.99
C ASN A 104 -12.99 3.14 -16.16
N GLU A 105 -12.13 2.13 -15.94
CA GLU A 105 -11.38 1.48 -17.04
C GLU A 105 -12.17 0.33 -17.67
N SER A 106 -12.97 -0.40 -16.89
CA SER A 106 -13.70 -1.57 -17.38
C SER A 106 -14.91 -1.89 -16.50
N PRO A 107 -16.05 -2.29 -17.09
CA PRO A 107 -17.18 -2.80 -16.31
C PRO A 107 -16.87 -4.11 -15.57
N CYS A 108 -15.79 -4.81 -15.94
CA CYS A 108 -15.32 -6.00 -15.23
C CYS A 108 -14.62 -5.66 -13.90
N ASP A 109 -14.16 -4.43 -13.70
CA ASP A 109 -13.57 -3.96 -12.45
C ASP A 109 -14.69 -3.56 -11.48
N ALA A 110 -15.15 -4.50 -10.68
CA ALA A 110 -16.33 -4.32 -9.81
C ALA A 110 -16.09 -3.26 -8.71
N PHE A 111 -14.85 -3.08 -8.27
CA PHE A 111 -14.47 -2.17 -7.19
C PHE A 111 -13.05 -1.61 -7.41
N ASN A 112 -12.84 -0.32 -7.12
CA ASN A 112 -11.51 0.27 -7.09
C ASN A 112 -10.76 -0.26 -5.87
N THR A 113 -9.55 -0.78 -6.07
CA THR A 113 -8.71 -1.29 -4.99
C THR A 113 -7.29 -0.73 -5.07
N GLY A 114 -6.51 -0.94 -4.05
CA GLY A 114 -5.13 -0.45 -3.90
C GLY A 114 -4.61 -0.77 -2.51
N HIS A 115 -5.40 -0.53 -1.47
CA HIS A 115 -5.11 -0.90 -0.09
C HIS A 115 -5.63 -2.32 0.21
N SER A 116 -4.97 -3.00 1.15
CA SER A 116 -5.26 -4.38 1.53
C SER A 116 -6.52 -4.53 2.39
N SER A 117 -7.00 -5.77 2.54
CA SER A 117 -7.98 -6.21 3.54
C SER A 117 -9.39 -5.65 3.35
N THR A 118 -9.71 -5.04 2.19
CA THR A 118 -11.00 -4.40 1.93
C THR A 118 -11.96 -5.27 1.12
N SER A 119 -11.45 -6.27 0.41
CA SER A 119 -12.22 -7.03 -0.58
C SER A 119 -13.39 -7.81 0.03
N ILE A 120 -13.21 -8.41 1.21
CA ILE A 120 -14.26 -9.18 1.88
C ILE A 120 -15.40 -8.25 2.30
N SER A 121 -15.09 -7.09 2.90
CA SER A 121 -16.11 -6.10 3.28
C SER A 121 -16.87 -5.56 2.07
N ALA A 122 -16.15 -5.19 1.00
CA ALA A 122 -16.77 -4.70 -0.23
C ALA A 122 -17.65 -5.77 -0.89
N GLY A 123 -17.16 -7.02 -0.95
CA GLY A 123 -17.91 -8.15 -1.47
C GLY A 123 -19.15 -8.48 -0.65
N LEU A 124 -19.04 -8.45 0.68
CA LEU A 124 -20.17 -8.64 1.58
C LEU A 124 -21.27 -7.58 1.34
N GLY A 125 -20.87 -6.31 1.20
CA GLY A 125 -21.79 -5.23 0.84
C GLY A 125 -22.47 -5.44 -0.51
N MET A 126 -21.71 -5.88 -1.53
CA MET A 126 -22.26 -6.19 -2.87
C MET A 126 -23.21 -7.39 -2.85
N ALA A 127 -22.86 -8.46 -2.10
CA ALA A 127 -23.73 -9.62 -1.95
C ALA A 127 -25.04 -9.26 -1.23
N THR A 128 -24.95 -8.44 -0.20
CA THR A 128 -26.14 -7.89 0.49
C THR A 128 -27.01 -7.06 -0.45
N ALA A 129 -26.40 -6.17 -1.23
CA ALA A 129 -27.14 -5.35 -2.21
C ALA A 129 -27.82 -6.20 -3.29
N ARG A 130 -27.12 -7.24 -3.80
CA ARG A 130 -27.70 -8.24 -4.71
C ARG A 130 -28.95 -8.87 -4.13
N ASP A 131 -28.86 -9.34 -2.88
CA ASP A 131 -29.96 -10.04 -2.21
C ASP A 131 -31.16 -9.12 -1.98
N LEU A 132 -30.93 -7.89 -1.54
CA LEU A 132 -31.97 -6.87 -1.36
C LEU A 132 -32.69 -6.49 -2.67
N ARG A 133 -31.97 -6.61 -3.80
CA ARG A 133 -32.53 -6.35 -5.14
C ARG A 133 -33.15 -7.58 -5.78
N GLY A 134 -33.04 -8.75 -5.15
CA GLY A 134 -33.52 -10.02 -5.71
C GLY A 134 -32.73 -10.51 -6.94
N GLU A 135 -31.51 -10.03 -7.10
CA GLU A 135 -30.61 -10.42 -8.20
C GLU A 135 -29.91 -11.77 -7.91
N GLN A 136 -29.44 -12.45 -8.97
CA GLN A 136 -28.91 -13.82 -8.88
C GLN A 136 -27.48 -13.96 -9.45
N HIS A 137 -26.63 -12.96 -9.30
CA HIS A 137 -25.23 -13.04 -9.74
C HIS A 137 -24.29 -13.47 -8.60
N ALA A 138 -23.15 -14.04 -8.94
CA ALA A 138 -22.13 -14.38 -7.96
C ALA A 138 -21.33 -13.14 -7.54
N VAL A 139 -20.91 -13.13 -6.27
CA VAL A 139 -19.95 -12.15 -5.73
C VAL A 139 -18.76 -12.89 -5.17
N ILE A 140 -17.56 -12.56 -5.67
CA ILE A 140 -16.30 -13.23 -5.37
C ILE A 140 -15.29 -12.21 -4.87
N SER A 141 -14.79 -12.37 -3.66
CA SER A 141 -13.66 -11.59 -3.12
C SER A 141 -12.40 -12.44 -3.15
N VAL A 142 -11.34 -11.91 -3.79
CA VAL A 142 -10.03 -12.58 -3.87
C VAL A 142 -9.09 -11.86 -2.91
N ILE A 143 -8.66 -12.55 -1.86
CA ILE A 143 -7.77 -12.00 -0.84
C ILE A 143 -6.49 -12.83 -0.71
N GLY A 144 -5.34 -12.15 -0.58
CA GLY A 144 -4.06 -12.80 -0.28
C GLY A 144 -3.92 -13.15 1.20
N ASP A 145 -3.11 -14.16 1.50
CA ASP A 145 -2.79 -14.59 2.87
C ASP A 145 -2.16 -13.47 3.71
N GLY A 146 -1.33 -12.61 3.12
CA GLY A 146 -0.83 -11.41 3.79
C GLY A 146 -1.93 -10.40 4.12
N ALA A 147 -2.83 -10.11 3.18
CA ALA A 147 -3.94 -9.18 3.40
C ALA A 147 -4.97 -9.71 4.41
N LEU A 148 -5.05 -11.03 4.60
CA LEU A 148 -5.89 -11.65 5.61
C LEU A 148 -5.41 -11.34 7.04
N THR A 149 -4.20 -10.86 7.24
CA THR A 149 -3.69 -10.44 8.58
C THR A 149 -4.26 -9.11 9.05
N GLY A 150 -4.88 -8.32 8.17
CA GLY A 150 -5.48 -7.03 8.53
C GLY A 150 -6.77 -7.15 9.33
N GLY A 151 -6.98 -6.28 10.31
CA GLY A 151 -8.14 -6.31 11.22
C GLY A 151 -9.49 -6.27 10.48
N MET A 152 -9.62 -5.44 9.45
CA MET A 152 -10.85 -5.34 8.65
C MET A 152 -11.25 -6.67 7.98
N ALA A 153 -10.27 -7.52 7.59
CA ALA A 153 -10.58 -8.84 7.04
C ALA A 153 -11.25 -9.75 8.10
N TYR A 154 -10.80 -9.70 9.36
CA TYR A 154 -11.43 -10.45 10.46
C TYR A 154 -12.82 -9.92 10.78
N GLU A 155 -13.02 -8.61 10.82
CA GLU A 155 -14.32 -7.98 11.01
C GLU A 155 -15.31 -8.43 9.92
N ALA A 156 -14.85 -8.45 8.66
CA ALA A 156 -15.64 -8.90 7.52
C ALA A 156 -15.97 -10.39 7.58
N LEU A 157 -15.00 -11.25 7.94
CA LEU A 157 -15.22 -12.69 8.11
C LEU A 157 -16.23 -12.99 9.22
N ASN A 158 -16.12 -12.28 10.35
CA ASN A 158 -17.06 -12.40 11.47
C ASN A 158 -18.51 -12.06 11.04
N ASN A 159 -18.67 -11.07 10.17
CA ASN A 159 -19.97 -10.71 9.61
C ASN A 159 -20.43 -11.67 8.50
N ALA A 160 -19.52 -12.11 7.64
CA ALA A 160 -19.82 -13.05 6.55
C ALA A 160 -20.36 -14.39 7.06
N GLY A 161 -19.91 -14.88 8.22
CA GLY A 161 -20.40 -16.11 8.85
C GLY A 161 -21.90 -16.12 9.17
N ARG A 162 -22.56 -14.96 9.16
CA ARG A 162 -24.01 -14.84 9.40
C ARG A 162 -24.84 -14.84 8.12
N MET A 163 -24.20 -14.82 6.93
CA MET A 163 -24.90 -14.79 5.65
C MET A 163 -25.70 -16.08 5.41
N LYS A 164 -26.88 -15.91 4.83
CA LYS A 164 -27.76 -17.01 4.38
C LYS A 164 -27.88 -17.07 2.86
N SER A 165 -26.98 -16.37 2.15
CA SER A 165 -26.92 -16.33 0.69
C SER A 165 -25.47 -16.58 0.23
N ASN A 166 -25.29 -16.91 -1.04
CA ASN A 166 -23.97 -17.22 -1.59
C ASN A 166 -23.05 -16.00 -1.60
N PHE A 167 -21.88 -16.14 -0.99
CA PHE A 167 -20.76 -15.23 -1.08
C PHE A 167 -19.45 -16.02 -1.09
N ILE A 168 -18.59 -15.84 -2.09
CA ILE A 168 -17.38 -16.61 -2.27
C ILE A 168 -16.16 -15.79 -1.91
N ILE A 169 -15.34 -16.28 -1.00
CA ILE A 169 -14.05 -15.70 -0.61
C ILE A 169 -12.97 -16.64 -1.13
N VAL A 170 -12.12 -16.18 -2.03
CA VAL A 170 -10.97 -16.93 -2.54
C VAL A 170 -9.73 -16.48 -1.78
N LEU A 171 -9.25 -17.32 -0.88
CA LEU A 171 -7.99 -17.11 -0.18
C LEU A 171 -6.84 -17.61 -1.05
N ASN A 172 -6.08 -16.68 -1.63
CA ASN A 172 -4.89 -16.96 -2.41
C ASN A 172 -3.67 -17.02 -1.47
N ASP A 173 -3.26 -18.24 -1.11
CA ASP A 173 -2.16 -18.49 -0.19
C ASP A 173 -0.88 -18.81 -0.96
N ASN A 174 0.09 -17.92 -0.91
CA ASN A 174 1.41 -18.08 -1.51
C ASN A 174 2.56 -17.89 -0.50
N ARG A 175 2.25 -17.83 0.81
CA ARG A 175 3.16 -17.66 1.96
C ARG A 175 3.80 -16.29 2.09
N MET A 176 3.43 -15.33 1.25
CA MET A 176 4.14 -14.06 1.17
C MET A 176 3.17 -12.89 0.99
N SER A 177 3.46 -11.82 1.72
CA SER A 177 3.02 -10.46 1.37
C SER A 177 4.08 -9.80 0.45
N ILE A 178 4.69 -8.70 0.85
CA ILE A 178 5.94 -8.21 0.25
C ILE A 178 7.09 -9.14 0.67
N SER A 179 7.20 -9.44 1.97
CA SER A 179 8.10 -10.42 2.61
C SER A 179 7.32 -11.67 3.05
N GLU A 180 7.98 -12.61 3.73
CA GLU A 180 7.31 -13.73 4.38
C GLU A 180 6.29 -13.24 5.41
N ASN A 181 5.13 -13.89 5.43
CA ASN A 181 4.06 -13.51 6.37
C ASN A 181 4.43 -13.87 7.80
N VAL A 182 4.08 -12.98 8.73
CA VAL A 182 4.34 -13.12 10.17
C VAL A 182 3.07 -13.44 10.95
N GLY A 183 3.24 -13.93 12.17
CA GLY A 183 2.16 -14.08 13.15
C GLY A 183 1.41 -15.40 13.11
N GLY A 184 0.44 -15.54 14.02
CA GLY A 184 -0.31 -16.78 14.26
C GLY A 184 -1.15 -17.25 13.06
N MET A 185 -1.70 -16.33 12.26
CA MET A 185 -2.44 -16.68 11.05
C MET A 185 -1.54 -17.35 10.00
N SER A 186 -0.34 -16.84 9.80
CA SER A 186 0.64 -17.45 8.90
C SER A 186 1.02 -18.86 9.36
N ALA A 187 1.26 -19.04 10.66
CA ALA A 187 1.54 -20.35 11.25
C ALA A 187 0.34 -21.31 11.08
N TYR A 188 -0.88 -20.82 11.28
CA TYR A 188 -2.11 -21.59 11.09
C TYR A 188 -2.27 -22.05 9.62
N LEU A 189 -2.14 -21.16 8.65
CA LEU A 189 -2.22 -21.51 7.23
C LEU A 189 -1.10 -22.48 6.83
N ASN A 190 0.10 -22.33 7.40
CA ASN A 190 1.20 -23.28 7.17
C ASN A 190 0.87 -24.68 7.70
N SER A 191 0.23 -24.80 8.87
CA SER A 191 -0.21 -26.08 9.41
C SER A 191 -1.23 -26.78 8.49
N ILE A 192 -2.15 -26.03 7.89
CA ILE A 192 -3.12 -26.53 6.92
C ILE A 192 -2.42 -27.10 5.68
N ARG A 193 -1.44 -26.39 5.13
CA ARG A 193 -0.69 -26.82 3.94
C ARG A 193 0.10 -28.11 4.16
N THR A 194 0.72 -28.23 5.33
CA THR A 194 1.57 -29.40 5.66
C THR A 194 0.74 -30.64 6.03
N SER A 195 -0.52 -30.46 6.42
CA SER A 195 -1.43 -31.56 6.75
C SER A 195 -2.09 -32.25 5.54
N ALA A 196 -1.60 -32.02 4.33
CA ALA A 196 -2.14 -32.62 3.09
C ALA A 196 -2.18 -34.17 3.09
N GLY A 197 -1.42 -34.84 3.97
CA GLY A 197 -1.56 -36.27 4.25
C GLY A 197 -2.90 -36.67 4.90
N TYR A 198 -3.57 -35.72 5.58
CA TYR A 198 -4.82 -35.95 6.29
C TYR A 198 -6.04 -36.02 5.35
N ASN A 199 -6.05 -35.31 4.23
CA ASN A 199 -7.14 -35.40 3.26
C ASN A 199 -7.21 -36.79 2.59
N ARG A 200 -6.05 -37.42 2.32
CA ARG A 200 -6.02 -38.85 1.90
C ARG A 200 -6.50 -39.78 2.99
N LEU A 201 -6.19 -39.48 4.27
CA LEU A 201 -6.66 -40.29 5.39
C LEU A 201 -8.18 -40.15 5.59
N LYS A 202 -8.77 -38.96 5.36
CA LYS A 202 -10.22 -38.71 5.46
C LYS A 202 -10.99 -39.42 4.36
N GLU A 203 -10.50 -39.42 3.13
CA GLU A 203 -11.06 -40.19 2.01
C GLU A 203 -10.95 -41.69 2.28
N ASN A 204 -9.79 -42.19 2.68
CA ASN A 204 -9.57 -43.61 3.00
C ASN A 204 -10.36 -44.07 4.23
N VAL A 205 -10.54 -43.21 5.27
CA VAL A 205 -11.34 -43.55 6.47
C VAL A 205 -12.84 -43.50 6.15
N ALA A 206 -13.31 -42.57 5.31
CA ALA A 206 -14.70 -42.55 4.85
C ALA A 206 -15.05 -43.78 3.96
N GLU A 207 -14.14 -44.16 3.07
CA GLU A 207 -14.26 -45.38 2.27
C GLU A 207 -14.19 -46.66 3.12
N ALA A 208 -13.25 -46.72 4.08
CA ALA A 208 -13.12 -47.86 4.99
C ALA A 208 -14.33 -48.00 5.93
N LEU A 209 -14.93 -46.92 6.42
CA LEU A 209 -16.15 -46.94 7.25
C LEU A 209 -17.40 -47.28 6.43
N SER A 210 -17.44 -46.91 5.14
CA SER A 210 -18.54 -47.28 4.26
C SER A 210 -18.47 -48.76 3.82
N ALA A 211 -17.31 -49.39 3.91
CA ALA A 211 -17.07 -50.78 3.50
C ALA A 211 -17.38 -51.83 4.62
N ILE A 212 -17.74 -51.40 5.85
CA ILE A 212 -18.06 -52.34 6.94
C ILE A 212 -19.59 -52.59 7.00
N PRO A 213 -20.08 -53.77 6.57
CA PRO A 213 -21.49 -54.07 6.66
C PRO A 213 -21.91 -54.29 8.12
N GLY A 214 -22.89 -53.50 8.63
CA GLY A 214 -23.54 -53.74 9.92
C GLY A 214 -23.31 -52.73 11.04
N LEU A 215 -22.55 -51.71 10.84
CA LEU A 215 -22.39 -50.62 11.86
C LEU A 215 -23.52 -49.59 11.77
N GLY A 216 -24.54 -49.80 12.59
CA GLY A 216 -25.79 -49.04 12.59
C GLY A 216 -25.62 -47.55 12.97
N LYS A 217 -26.59 -46.73 12.56
CA LYS A 217 -26.68 -45.28 12.71
C LYS A 217 -26.38 -44.74 14.13
N ARG A 218 -26.61 -45.55 15.19
CA ARG A 218 -26.34 -45.19 16.58
C ARG A 218 -24.85 -45.07 16.95
N MET A 219 -23.97 -45.84 16.28
CA MET A 219 -22.54 -45.80 16.51
C MET A 219 -21.88 -44.59 15.81
N VAL A 220 -22.47 -44.15 14.70
CA VAL A 220 -22.06 -42.92 14.00
C VAL A 220 -22.40 -41.68 14.80
N GLU A 221 -23.50 -41.64 15.56
CA GLU A 221 -23.86 -40.53 16.44
C GLU A 221 -22.98 -40.45 17.70
N SER A 222 -22.65 -41.62 18.31
CA SER A 222 -21.73 -41.68 19.46
C SER A 222 -20.30 -41.29 19.07
N LEU A 223 -19.85 -41.65 17.87
CA LEU A 223 -18.57 -41.20 17.31
C LEU A 223 -18.58 -39.70 16.97
N ARG A 224 -19.74 -39.11 16.66
CA ARG A 224 -19.86 -37.65 16.46
C ARG A 224 -19.58 -36.85 17.74
N THR A 225 -20.06 -37.29 18.90
CA THR A 225 -19.81 -36.61 20.20
C THR A 225 -18.38 -36.78 20.68
N THR A 226 -17.76 -37.94 20.50
CA THR A 226 -16.34 -38.17 20.85
C THR A 226 -15.38 -37.57 19.82
N LYS A 227 -15.81 -37.49 18.54
CA LYS A 227 -15.06 -36.84 17.46
C LYS A 227 -14.93 -35.31 17.65
N ASN A 228 -15.85 -34.66 18.34
CA ASN A 228 -15.75 -33.22 18.55
C ASN A 228 -14.57 -32.84 19.45
N GLY A 229 -14.19 -33.65 20.42
CA GLY A 229 -13.01 -33.42 21.27
C GLY A 229 -11.66 -33.63 20.55
N ILE A 230 -11.60 -34.65 19.66
CA ILE A 230 -10.39 -34.96 18.87
C ILE A 230 -10.31 -34.11 17.59
N LYS A 231 -11.48 -33.72 17.02
CA LYS A 231 -11.56 -32.81 15.87
C LYS A 231 -11.04 -31.41 16.13
N GLN A 232 -11.10 -30.92 17.36
CA GLN A 232 -10.65 -29.57 17.71
C GLN A 232 -9.14 -29.37 17.56
N LEU A 233 -8.34 -30.42 17.46
CA LEU A 233 -6.88 -30.31 17.42
C LEU A 233 -6.27 -30.34 15.99
N PHE A 234 -6.99 -30.83 14.94
CA PHE A 234 -6.32 -31.12 13.65
C PHE A 234 -7.15 -30.99 12.36
N VAL A 235 -8.31 -30.30 12.35
CA VAL A 235 -9.08 -30.16 11.09
C VAL A 235 -8.68 -28.87 10.36
N PRO A 236 -8.16 -28.95 9.11
CA PRO A 236 -7.91 -27.78 8.29
C PRO A 236 -9.17 -26.91 8.17
N GLY A 237 -9.02 -25.57 8.31
CA GLY A 237 -10.13 -24.65 8.12
C GLY A 237 -11.05 -24.43 9.35
N MET A 238 -10.80 -25.09 10.49
CA MET A 238 -11.64 -24.97 11.70
C MET A 238 -11.89 -23.52 12.16
N LEU A 239 -10.91 -22.63 12.00
CA LEU A 239 -11.09 -21.22 12.33
C LEU A 239 -12.24 -20.60 11.54
N PHE A 240 -12.27 -20.83 10.23
CA PHE A 240 -13.30 -20.28 9.33
C PHE A 240 -14.66 -20.94 9.58
N GLU A 241 -14.69 -22.27 9.75
CA GLU A 241 -15.92 -23.02 10.08
C GLU A 241 -16.51 -22.56 11.44
N ASN A 242 -15.69 -22.28 12.44
CA ASN A 242 -16.14 -21.76 13.74
C ASN A 242 -16.68 -20.33 13.63
N LEU A 243 -16.22 -19.54 12.65
CA LEU A 243 -16.79 -18.23 12.32
C LEU A 243 -18.09 -18.35 11.50
N GLY A 244 -18.52 -19.56 11.09
CA GLY A 244 -19.70 -19.77 10.27
C GLY A 244 -19.45 -19.67 8.75
N VAL A 245 -18.19 -19.60 8.32
CA VAL A 245 -17.78 -19.56 6.91
C VAL A 245 -17.37 -20.96 6.49
N THR A 246 -18.06 -21.53 5.49
CA THR A 246 -17.73 -22.88 5.01
C THR A 246 -16.35 -22.89 4.34
N TYR A 247 -15.50 -23.83 4.73
CA TYR A 247 -14.15 -23.96 4.21
C TYR A 247 -14.06 -25.07 3.15
N LEU A 248 -13.55 -24.70 1.96
CA LEU A 248 -13.24 -25.62 0.87
C LEU A 248 -11.74 -25.53 0.53
N GLY A 249 -11.05 -26.64 0.55
CA GLY A 249 -9.62 -26.67 0.21
C GLY A 249 -8.74 -27.41 1.22
N PRO A 250 -7.41 -27.24 1.14
CA PRO A 250 -6.69 -26.44 0.16
C PRO A 250 -6.69 -27.06 -1.24
N VAL A 251 -6.70 -26.20 -2.28
CA VAL A 251 -6.73 -26.60 -3.70
C VAL A 251 -5.49 -26.05 -4.41
N ASP A 252 -4.93 -26.84 -5.32
CA ASP A 252 -3.84 -26.38 -6.19
C ASP A 252 -4.33 -25.27 -7.12
N GLY A 253 -3.80 -24.06 -6.95
CA GLY A 253 -4.14 -22.86 -7.72
C GLY A 253 -3.65 -22.87 -9.17
N HIS A 254 -2.89 -23.89 -9.56
CA HIS A 254 -2.41 -24.10 -10.93
C HIS A 254 -3.14 -25.20 -11.68
N ASP A 255 -4.09 -25.90 -11.04
CA ASP A 255 -4.97 -26.89 -11.67
C ASP A 255 -6.34 -26.26 -11.99
N ILE A 256 -6.47 -25.73 -13.22
CA ILE A 256 -7.69 -25.05 -13.68
C ILE A 256 -8.94 -25.93 -13.51
N LYS A 257 -8.84 -27.25 -13.81
CA LYS A 257 -9.99 -28.16 -13.74
C LYS A 257 -10.45 -28.40 -12.30
N LYS A 258 -9.51 -28.53 -11.35
CA LYS A 258 -9.85 -28.67 -9.93
C LYS A 258 -10.45 -27.36 -9.38
N LEU A 259 -9.87 -26.23 -9.73
CA LEU A 259 -10.41 -24.92 -9.36
C LEU A 259 -11.84 -24.72 -9.83
N MET A 260 -12.15 -25.04 -11.11
CA MET A 260 -13.51 -24.95 -11.65
C MET A 260 -14.51 -25.83 -10.87
N ARG A 261 -14.13 -27.06 -10.50
CA ARG A 261 -15.00 -27.96 -9.70
C ARG A 261 -15.31 -27.37 -8.33
N VAL A 262 -14.30 -26.83 -7.65
CA VAL A 262 -14.49 -26.24 -6.32
C VAL A 262 -15.29 -24.93 -6.41
N PHE A 263 -15.10 -24.11 -7.44
CA PHE A 263 -15.93 -22.92 -7.66
C PHE A 263 -17.39 -23.27 -7.95
N GLU A 264 -17.65 -24.35 -8.70
CA GLU A 264 -19.00 -24.85 -8.92
C GLU A 264 -19.64 -25.34 -7.61
N GLU A 265 -18.90 -26.05 -6.76
CA GLU A 265 -19.37 -26.47 -5.43
C GLU A 265 -19.65 -25.24 -4.56
N ALA A 266 -18.72 -24.27 -4.48
CA ALA A 266 -18.89 -23.04 -3.71
C ALA A 266 -20.13 -22.24 -4.16
N ARG A 267 -20.40 -22.18 -5.46
CA ARG A 267 -21.55 -21.47 -6.03
C ARG A 267 -22.92 -22.07 -5.61
N ARG A 268 -22.97 -23.37 -5.35
CA ARG A 268 -24.21 -24.07 -4.96
C ARG A 268 -24.58 -23.87 -3.49
N LEU A 269 -23.65 -23.38 -2.66
CA LEU A 269 -23.87 -23.20 -1.23
C LEU A 269 -24.52 -21.85 -0.95
N ASN A 270 -25.67 -21.86 -0.23
CA ASN A 270 -26.39 -20.64 0.18
C ASN A 270 -25.82 -20.09 1.50
N ARG A 271 -24.54 -19.78 1.51
CA ARG A 271 -23.82 -19.19 2.65
C ARG A 271 -22.47 -18.63 2.20
N ALA A 272 -21.76 -17.97 3.10
CA ALA A 272 -20.39 -17.57 2.84
C ALA A 272 -19.47 -18.80 2.76
N VAL A 273 -18.63 -18.83 1.75
CA VAL A 273 -17.70 -19.94 1.46
C VAL A 273 -16.31 -19.38 1.27
N LEU A 274 -15.31 -19.93 1.98
CA LEU A 274 -13.91 -19.65 1.76
C LEU A 274 -13.27 -20.78 0.97
N VAL A 275 -12.81 -20.48 -0.23
CA VAL A 275 -12.03 -21.37 -1.10
C VAL A 275 -10.56 -21.10 -0.88
N HIS A 276 -9.84 -22.01 -0.22
CA HIS A 276 -8.41 -21.88 0.04
C HIS A 276 -7.61 -22.43 -1.14
N VAL A 277 -6.88 -21.55 -1.81
CA VAL A 277 -6.12 -21.84 -3.03
C VAL A 277 -4.63 -21.62 -2.75
N ILE A 278 -3.81 -22.63 -3.03
CA ILE A 278 -2.35 -22.56 -2.89
C ILE A 278 -1.74 -22.21 -4.24
N THR A 279 -0.97 -21.11 -4.28
CA THR A 279 -0.28 -20.66 -5.49
C THR A 279 1.22 -20.47 -5.25
N GLU A 280 1.96 -20.32 -6.34
CA GLU A 280 3.42 -20.09 -6.33
C GLU A 280 3.73 -18.71 -6.91
N LYS A 281 4.21 -17.80 -6.05
CA LYS A 281 4.55 -16.42 -6.42
C LYS A 281 5.74 -16.43 -7.38
N GLY A 282 5.64 -15.68 -8.50
CA GLY A 282 6.70 -15.63 -9.51
C GLY A 282 6.73 -16.79 -10.51
N LYS A 283 5.77 -17.73 -10.46
CA LYS A 283 5.73 -18.95 -11.27
C LYS A 283 5.99 -18.74 -12.76
N GLY A 284 6.95 -19.51 -13.29
CA GLY A 284 7.31 -19.51 -14.71
C GLY A 284 8.34 -18.44 -15.10
N TYR A 285 8.91 -17.70 -14.10
CA TYR A 285 10.05 -16.83 -14.31
C TYR A 285 11.09 -16.99 -13.19
N ARG A 286 12.18 -17.70 -13.47
CA ARG A 286 13.19 -18.08 -12.48
C ARG A 286 13.69 -16.95 -11.57
N PRO A 287 13.98 -15.72 -12.08
CA PRO A 287 14.38 -14.63 -11.20
C PRO A 287 13.29 -14.27 -10.17
N ALA A 288 12.02 -14.25 -10.57
CA ALA A 288 10.90 -13.93 -9.68
C ALA A 288 10.54 -15.09 -8.73
N GLU A 289 10.79 -16.35 -9.10
CA GLU A 289 10.63 -17.51 -8.21
C GLU A 289 11.69 -17.51 -7.09
N ARG A 290 12.92 -17.08 -7.39
CA ARG A 290 14.01 -17.01 -6.42
C ARG A 290 13.95 -15.80 -5.50
N HIS A 291 13.47 -14.67 -6.02
CA HIS A 291 13.42 -13.38 -5.34
C HIS A 291 12.03 -12.72 -5.52
N PRO A 292 10.95 -13.35 -5.03
CA PRO A 292 9.59 -12.86 -5.24
C PRO A 292 9.33 -11.50 -4.56
N ASP A 293 10.09 -11.14 -3.55
CA ASP A 293 10.14 -9.84 -2.88
C ASP A 293 10.59 -8.72 -3.83
N LEU A 294 11.69 -8.92 -4.56
CA LEU A 294 12.22 -7.95 -5.54
C LEU A 294 11.24 -7.72 -6.70
N PHE A 295 10.50 -8.76 -7.10
CA PHE A 295 9.52 -8.70 -8.19
C PHE A 295 8.09 -8.44 -7.71
N HIS A 296 7.91 -8.12 -6.43
CA HIS A 296 6.60 -7.69 -5.92
C HIS A 296 6.16 -6.36 -6.54
N GLY A 297 7.07 -5.38 -6.61
CA GLY A 297 6.87 -4.08 -7.28
C GLY A 297 8.18 -3.65 -7.96
N VAL A 298 8.47 -4.21 -9.13
CA VAL A 298 9.74 -4.03 -9.84
C VAL A 298 9.66 -2.87 -10.83
N GLY A 299 10.75 -2.10 -10.96
CA GLY A 299 10.98 -1.18 -12.09
C GLY A 299 11.36 -1.93 -13.37
N PRO A 300 11.63 -1.25 -14.50
CA PRO A 300 12.13 -1.88 -15.71
C PRO A 300 13.41 -2.69 -15.44
N PHE A 301 13.49 -3.92 -16.01
CA PHE A 301 14.58 -4.85 -15.78
C PHE A 301 14.99 -5.58 -17.06
N GLU A 302 16.16 -6.21 -17.04
CA GLU A 302 16.63 -7.01 -18.15
C GLU A 302 15.95 -8.40 -18.15
N LEU A 303 15.30 -8.74 -19.26
CA LEU A 303 14.45 -9.93 -19.38
C LEU A 303 15.19 -11.24 -19.08
N ALA A 304 16.43 -11.36 -19.53
CA ALA A 304 17.23 -12.59 -19.38
C ALA A 304 17.71 -12.82 -17.95
N THR A 305 18.05 -11.75 -17.23
CA THR A 305 18.74 -11.81 -15.93
C THR A 305 17.86 -11.39 -14.75
N GLY A 306 16.83 -10.59 -15.00
CA GLY A 306 16.03 -9.97 -13.96
C GLY A 306 16.68 -8.74 -13.30
N VAL A 307 17.87 -8.33 -13.76
CA VAL A 307 18.60 -7.19 -13.18
C VAL A 307 17.90 -5.87 -13.54
N PRO A 308 17.68 -4.96 -12.58
CA PRO A 308 17.10 -3.65 -12.86
C PRO A 308 17.88 -2.85 -13.90
N LYS A 309 17.22 -2.21 -14.86
CA LYS A 309 17.85 -1.37 -15.90
C LYS A 309 18.41 -0.06 -15.36
N LYS A 310 17.85 0.45 -14.24
CA LYS A 310 18.34 1.66 -13.57
C LYS A 310 19.15 1.25 -12.33
N ASN A 311 20.43 1.62 -12.30
CA ASN A 311 21.24 1.51 -11.11
C ASN A 311 21.06 2.76 -10.23
N LYS A 312 21.01 2.58 -8.91
CA LYS A 312 21.09 3.69 -7.97
C LYS A 312 22.50 4.30 -8.01
N HIS A 313 22.60 5.58 -8.30
CA HIS A 313 23.88 6.31 -8.26
C HIS A 313 24.15 6.91 -6.87
N TYR A 314 23.09 7.24 -6.13
CA TYR A 314 23.14 7.82 -4.78
C TYR A 314 22.10 7.17 -3.89
N PRO A 315 22.27 7.24 -2.54
CA PRO A 315 21.30 6.74 -1.59
C PRO A 315 19.93 7.42 -1.74
N ASP A 316 18.87 6.63 -1.56
CA ASP A 316 17.50 7.13 -1.40
C ASP A 316 17.30 7.67 0.03
N TYR A 317 16.21 8.43 0.25
CA TYR A 317 15.82 8.87 1.59
C TYR A 317 15.64 7.69 2.55
N THR A 318 15.05 6.59 2.08
CA THR A 318 14.90 5.33 2.84
C THR A 318 16.24 4.75 3.28
N ASP A 319 17.30 4.83 2.44
CA ASP A 319 18.66 4.36 2.79
C ASP A 319 19.28 5.24 3.88
N ILE A 320 19.09 6.59 3.80
CA ILE A 320 19.54 7.55 4.82
C ILE A 320 18.84 7.28 6.15
N PHE A 321 17.51 7.14 6.14
CA PHE A 321 16.72 6.80 7.33
C PHE A 321 17.25 5.51 7.99
N SER A 322 17.38 4.42 7.21
CA SER A 322 17.83 3.11 7.69
C SER A 322 19.20 3.19 8.37
N LYS A 323 20.16 3.84 7.70
CA LYS A 323 21.53 4.01 8.22
C LYS A 323 21.55 4.81 9.51
N THR A 324 20.84 5.95 9.54
CA THR A 324 20.80 6.84 10.70
C THR A 324 20.13 6.17 11.88
N LEU A 325 19.02 5.47 11.66
CA LEU A 325 18.33 4.75 12.71
C LEU A 325 19.20 3.66 13.36
N ILE A 326 19.96 2.91 12.55
CA ILE A 326 20.90 1.89 13.05
C ILE A 326 21.99 2.53 13.92
N GLN A 327 22.51 3.71 13.54
CA GLN A 327 23.48 4.44 14.34
C GLN A 327 22.90 4.91 15.68
N LEU A 328 21.71 5.54 15.66
CA LEU A 328 21.03 6.00 16.87
C LEU A 328 20.70 4.84 17.82
N ALA A 329 20.28 3.70 17.27
CA ALA A 329 20.00 2.50 18.06
C ALA A 329 21.25 1.83 18.65
N ALA A 330 22.44 2.11 18.14
CA ALA A 330 23.71 1.72 18.77
C ALA A 330 24.01 2.60 20.00
N GLU A 331 23.60 3.85 19.97
CA GLU A 331 23.80 4.84 21.03
C GLU A 331 22.74 4.73 22.15
N ASP A 332 21.47 4.39 21.81
CA ASP A 332 20.38 4.24 22.78
C ASP A 332 19.64 2.89 22.58
N SER A 333 19.81 2.01 23.55
CA SER A 333 19.21 0.66 23.53
C SER A 333 17.68 0.66 23.64
N ARG A 334 17.05 1.77 24.03
CA ARG A 334 15.60 1.92 24.12
C ARG A 334 14.95 2.12 22.76
N ILE A 335 15.72 2.44 21.70
CA ILE A 335 15.18 2.62 20.35
C ILE A 335 14.74 1.26 19.80
N VAL A 336 13.46 1.16 19.43
CA VAL A 336 12.82 0.00 18.83
C VAL A 336 12.10 0.41 17.56
N ALA A 337 12.04 -0.49 16.58
CA ALA A 337 11.45 -0.21 15.28
C ALA A 337 10.23 -1.10 15.01
N VAL A 338 9.15 -0.48 14.54
CA VAL A 338 7.88 -1.13 14.21
C VAL A 338 7.53 -0.82 12.74
N THR A 339 7.10 -1.83 12.00
CA THR A 339 6.55 -1.66 10.64
C THR A 339 5.36 -2.59 10.42
N ALA A 340 4.60 -2.35 9.36
CA ALA A 340 3.43 -3.13 8.99
C ALA A 340 3.63 -3.78 7.62
N ALA A 341 4.34 -4.91 7.56
CA ALA A 341 4.68 -5.68 6.36
C ALA A 341 5.49 -4.91 5.30
N MET A 342 6.26 -3.90 5.70
CA MET A 342 7.04 -3.04 4.80
C MET A 342 8.55 -2.99 5.15
N PRO A 343 9.21 -4.08 5.56
CA PRO A 343 10.59 -4.02 6.06
C PRO A 343 11.58 -3.47 5.04
N GLU A 344 11.54 -3.96 3.80
CA GLU A 344 12.44 -3.51 2.73
C GLU A 344 12.05 -2.10 2.25
N GLY A 345 10.76 -1.85 2.09
CA GLY A 345 10.25 -0.59 1.56
C GLY A 345 10.48 0.62 2.48
N THR A 346 10.60 0.41 3.79
CA THR A 346 10.91 1.45 4.79
C THR A 346 12.37 1.42 5.25
N GLY A 347 13.19 0.49 4.73
CA GLY A 347 14.59 0.33 5.12
C GLY A 347 14.82 -0.35 6.48
N LEU A 348 13.77 -0.85 7.13
CA LEU A 348 13.87 -1.49 8.46
C LEU A 348 14.42 -2.93 8.42
N ALA A 349 14.51 -3.56 7.24
CA ALA A 349 15.08 -4.90 7.12
C ALA A 349 16.54 -4.97 7.63
N ALA A 350 17.35 -3.95 7.35
CA ALA A 350 18.72 -3.86 7.85
C ALA A 350 18.75 -3.69 9.38
N PHE A 351 17.83 -2.90 9.94
CA PHE A 351 17.67 -2.76 11.38
C PHE A 351 17.28 -4.09 12.03
N GLY A 352 16.31 -4.82 11.46
CA GLY A 352 15.87 -6.12 11.95
C GLY A 352 16.99 -7.17 11.96
N ARG A 353 17.84 -7.20 10.93
CA ARG A 353 19.04 -8.06 10.91
C ARG A 353 20.05 -7.70 11.99
N ARG A 354 20.22 -6.41 12.29
CA ARG A 354 21.18 -5.92 13.30
C ARG A 354 20.66 -6.04 14.72
N TYR A 355 19.37 -5.79 14.93
CA TYR A 355 18.72 -5.73 16.26
C TYR A 355 17.41 -6.52 16.28
N PRO A 356 17.42 -7.86 16.10
CA PRO A 356 16.22 -8.67 15.92
C PRO A 356 15.25 -8.62 17.11
N GLN A 357 15.74 -8.39 18.33
CA GLN A 357 14.89 -8.28 19.55
C GLN A 357 14.24 -6.89 19.71
N ARG A 358 14.64 -5.92 18.89
CA ARG A 358 14.13 -4.54 18.91
C ARG A 358 13.40 -4.17 17.62
N TYR A 359 13.08 -5.17 16.80
CA TYR A 359 12.38 -5.02 15.52
C TYR A 359 11.08 -5.82 15.54
N PHE A 360 9.99 -5.14 15.16
CA PHE A 360 8.66 -5.72 15.14
C PHE A 360 7.98 -5.45 13.80
N ASP A 361 7.83 -6.51 12.98
CA ASP A 361 6.93 -6.51 11.85
C ASP A 361 5.59 -7.11 12.31
N VAL A 362 4.53 -6.32 12.26
CA VAL A 362 3.21 -6.73 12.76
C VAL A 362 2.29 -7.30 11.68
N GLY A 363 2.80 -7.52 10.47
CA GLY A 363 1.99 -7.85 9.30
C GLY A 363 1.25 -6.61 8.77
N ILE A 364 0.26 -6.80 7.90
CA ILE A 364 -0.51 -5.68 7.35
C ILE A 364 -1.54 -5.21 8.38
N ALA A 365 -1.07 -4.49 9.40
CA ALA A 365 -1.86 -4.10 10.58
C ALA A 365 -1.37 -2.75 11.14
N GLU A 366 -1.57 -1.67 10.38
CA GLU A 366 -1.07 -0.32 10.71
C GLU A 366 -1.66 0.21 12.03
N GLN A 367 -2.93 -0.04 12.31
CA GLN A 367 -3.59 0.31 13.58
C GLN A 367 -2.86 -0.34 14.76
N HIS A 368 -2.60 -1.65 14.66
CA HIS A 368 -1.85 -2.39 15.68
C HIS A 368 -0.41 -1.87 15.82
N ALA A 369 0.27 -1.54 14.72
CA ALA A 369 1.61 -0.96 14.74
C ALA A 369 1.66 0.31 15.60
N VAL A 370 0.70 1.22 15.41
CA VAL A 370 0.64 2.51 16.14
C VAL A 370 0.32 2.29 17.61
N THR A 371 -0.74 1.53 17.95
CA THR A 371 -1.12 1.28 19.34
C THR A 371 -0.03 0.48 20.11
N SER A 372 0.59 -0.50 19.44
CA SER A 372 1.72 -1.24 20.02
C SER A 372 2.91 -0.32 20.29
N ALA A 373 3.22 0.60 19.39
CA ALA A 373 4.26 1.61 19.60
C ALA A 373 3.91 2.54 20.77
N ALA A 374 2.65 2.94 20.92
CA ALA A 374 2.19 3.71 22.07
C ALA A 374 2.44 2.94 23.40
N GLY A 375 2.11 1.63 23.40
CA GLY A 375 2.41 0.76 24.55
C GLY A 375 3.91 0.63 24.85
N LEU A 376 4.75 0.50 23.83
CA LEU A 376 6.21 0.50 23.97
C LEU A 376 6.73 1.82 24.55
N ALA A 377 6.22 2.95 24.11
CA ALA A 377 6.57 4.27 24.61
C ALA A 377 6.14 4.46 26.08
N ALA A 378 4.92 4.05 26.42
CA ALA A 378 4.43 4.05 27.80
C ALA A 378 5.25 3.12 28.71
N GLY A 379 5.82 2.04 28.16
CA GLY A 379 6.76 1.14 28.83
C GLY A 379 8.20 1.66 28.91
N GLY A 380 8.48 2.91 28.49
CA GLY A 380 9.80 3.56 28.58
C GLY A 380 10.74 3.29 27.39
N MET A 381 10.25 2.68 26.31
CA MET A 381 11.01 2.54 25.08
C MET A 381 10.87 3.80 24.20
N LYS A 382 11.69 3.89 23.15
CA LYS A 382 11.64 4.94 22.12
C LYS A 382 11.28 4.34 20.76
N PRO A 383 10.00 4.08 20.50
CA PRO A 383 9.58 3.45 19.26
C PRO A 383 9.64 4.40 18.06
N VAL A 384 10.07 3.86 16.92
CA VAL A 384 9.82 4.44 15.61
C VAL A 384 8.84 3.55 14.84
N VAL A 385 7.76 4.15 14.34
CA VAL A 385 6.82 3.51 13.41
C VAL A 385 7.19 3.96 12.01
N ALA A 386 7.77 3.04 11.20
CA ALA A 386 8.11 3.32 9.80
C ALA A 386 7.06 2.72 8.88
N VAL A 387 6.36 3.59 8.15
CA VAL A 387 5.20 3.23 7.34
C VAL A 387 5.06 4.22 6.17
N TYR A 388 4.41 3.78 5.06
CA TYR A 388 4.14 4.68 3.95
C TYR A 388 3.05 5.69 4.31
N SER A 389 3.19 6.92 3.79
CA SER A 389 2.26 8.03 4.03
C SER A 389 0.80 7.63 3.78
N SER A 390 0.49 7.03 2.63
CA SER A 390 -0.86 6.58 2.29
C SER A 390 -1.39 5.46 3.20
N PHE A 391 -0.52 4.62 3.77
CA PHE A 391 -0.94 3.51 4.63
C PHE A 391 -1.13 3.92 6.08
N LEU A 392 -0.42 4.95 6.55
CA LEU A 392 -0.64 5.50 7.89
C LEU A 392 -2.07 6.06 8.08
N GLN A 393 -2.78 6.37 6.99
CA GLN A 393 -4.20 6.74 7.03
C GLN A 393 -5.05 5.76 7.83
N ARG A 394 -4.73 4.45 7.80
CA ARG A 394 -5.43 3.43 8.60
C ARG A 394 -5.19 3.52 10.09
N GLY A 395 -4.10 4.13 10.50
CA GLY A 395 -3.74 4.34 11.89
C GLY A 395 -4.10 5.72 12.44
N PHE A 396 -4.90 6.52 11.71
CA PHE A 396 -5.21 7.91 12.09
C PHE A 396 -5.82 8.01 13.49
N ASP A 397 -6.83 7.20 13.80
CA ASP A 397 -7.46 7.18 15.12
C ASP A 397 -6.45 6.81 16.21
N GLN A 398 -5.59 5.81 15.97
CA GLN A 398 -4.58 5.37 16.94
C GLN A 398 -3.47 6.41 17.14
N VAL A 399 -3.09 7.15 16.09
CA VAL A 399 -2.17 8.29 16.23
C VAL A 399 -2.79 9.36 17.12
N LEU A 400 -4.04 9.72 16.86
CA LEU A 400 -4.77 10.74 17.63
C LEU A 400 -4.99 10.28 19.05
N HIS A 401 -5.65 9.13 19.25
CA HIS A 401 -6.16 8.67 20.53
C HIS A 401 -5.07 8.02 21.39
N ASP A 402 -4.34 7.04 20.84
CA ASP A 402 -3.43 6.24 21.65
C ASP A 402 -2.07 6.92 21.86
N VAL A 403 -1.64 7.78 20.93
CA VAL A 403 -0.34 8.46 20.99
C VAL A 403 -0.47 9.91 21.43
N CYS A 404 -1.23 10.74 20.68
CA CYS A 404 -1.17 12.19 20.85
C CYS A 404 -1.96 12.69 22.06
N ILE A 405 -3.11 12.11 22.42
CA ILE A 405 -3.84 12.46 23.65
C ILE A 405 -2.94 12.25 24.88
N GLN A 406 -2.16 11.17 24.89
CA GLN A 406 -1.26 10.81 25.97
C GLN A 406 0.12 11.48 25.87
N ASN A 407 0.37 12.24 24.82
CA ASN A 407 1.64 12.90 24.51
C ASN A 407 2.85 11.95 24.58
N LEU A 408 2.69 10.72 24.08
CA LEU A 408 3.72 9.69 24.12
C LEU A 408 4.83 9.93 23.08
N PRO A 409 6.11 9.68 23.42
CA PRO A 409 7.25 9.93 22.55
C PRO A 409 7.39 8.86 21.44
N VAL A 410 6.46 8.82 20.51
CA VAL A 410 6.49 7.96 19.33
C VAL A 410 6.99 8.76 18.13
N VAL A 411 8.01 8.25 17.45
CA VAL A 411 8.52 8.80 16.21
C VAL A 411 7.83 8.12 15.02
N PHE A 412 7.19 8.88 14.15
CA PHE A 412 6.61 8.39 12.91
C PHE A 412 7.56 8.72 11.75
N ALA A 413 8.20 7.71 11.18
CA ALA A 413 8.99 7.84 9.96
C ALA A 413 8.09 7.54 8.75
N ILE A 414 7.60 8.62 8.13
CA ILE A 414 6.61 8.57 7.06
C ILE A 414 7.33 8.58 5.71
N ASP A 415 7.54 7.38 5.18
CA ASP A 415 8.14 7.19 3.86
C ASP A 415 7.10 7.44 2.76
N ARG A 416 7.54 7.80 1.56
CA ARG A 416 6.69 8.05 0.39
C ARG A 416 5.68 9.18 0.57
N ALA A 417 6.06 10.23 1.29
CA ALA A 417 5.30 11.46 1.37
C ALA A 417 5.35 12.24 0.05
N GLY A 418 4.25 12.86 -0.33
CA GLY A 418 4.10 13.53 -1.62
C GLY A 418 3.76 12.57 -2.76
N LEU A 419 4.10 12.94 -3.99
CA LEU A 419 3.83 12.16 -5.19
C LEU A 419 4.77 10.96 -5.26
N VAL A 420 4.20 9.76 -5.43
CA VAL A 420 4.96 8.50 -5.54
C VAL A 420 4.94 7.90 -6.94
N GLY A 421 4.05 8.37 -7.80
CA GLY A 421 4.05 8.12 -9.23
C GLY A 421 3.22 6.94 -9.69
N ALA A 422 3.85 5.86 -10.09
CA ALA A 422 3.28 4.79 -10.91
C ALA A 422 2.11 4.00 -10.30
N ASP A 423 1.91 4.04 -8.98
CA ASP A 423 0.82 3.33 -8.29
C ASP A 423 -0.43 4.21 -8.10
N GLY A 424 -0.34 5.49 -8.46
CA GLY A 424 -1.48 6.39 -8.60
C GLY A 424 -2.19 6.76 -7.32
N GLU A 425 -3.45 7.12 -7.46
CA GLU A 425 -4.32 7.75 -6.45
C GLU A 425 -4.40 6.99 -5.12
N THR A 426 -4.22 5.67 -5.14
CA THR A 426 -4.28 4.85 -3.92
C THR A 426 -2.98 4.86 -3.11
N HIS A 427 -1.88 5.34 -3.71
CA HIS A 427 -0.55 5.31 -3.10
C HIS A 427 0.10 6.69 -2.98
N GLN A 428 -0.45 7.75 -3.61
CA GLN A 428 0.07 9.11 -3.45
C GLN A 428 0.01 9.53 -1.98
N GLY A 429 1.15 9.95 -1.42
CA GLY A 429 1.29 10.38 -0.02
C GLY A 429 0.99 11.87 0.16
N VAL A 430 -0.16 12.32 -0.30
CA VAL A 430 -0.49 13.75 -0.45
C VAL A 430 -1.52 14.27 0.56
N PHE A 431 -1.84 13.47 1.58
CA PHE A 431 -2.84 13.80 2.60
C PHE A 431 -2.27 13.85 4.01
N ASP A 432 -1.03 13.42 4.23
CA ASP A 432 -0.44 13.24 5.55
C ASP A 432 -0.30 14.56 6.34
N LEU A 433 0.09 15.66 5.69
CA LEU A 433 0.10 16.98 6.35
C LEU A 433 -1.31 17.36 6.83
N SER A 434 -2.33 17.10 6.00
CA SER A 434 -3.72 17.47 6.31
C SER A 434 -4.27 16.67 7.50
N TYR A 435 -4.17 15.33 7.48
CA TYR A 435 -4.75 14.52 8.54
C TYR A 435 -3.93 14.51 9.83
N LEU A 436 -2.60 14.66 9.77
CA LEU A 436 -1.76 14.79 10.97
C LEU A 436 -1.78 16.22 11.52
N GLY A 437 -1.90 17.23 10.66
CA GLY A 437 -1.93 18.63 11.05
C GLY A 437 -3.07 19.00 11.99
N CYS A 438 -4.22 18.34 11.86
CA CYS A 438 -5.37 18.58 12.74
C CYS A 438 -5.22 17.96 14.15
N ILE A 439 -4.22 17.08 14.39
CA ILE A 439 -4.08 16.38 15.67
C ILE A 439 -3.32 17.26 16.67
N PRO A 440 -3.89 17.61 17.86
CA PRO A 440 -3.15 18.28 18.91
C PRO A 440 -1.93 17.49 19.38
N ASN A 441 -0.90 18.17 19.87
CA ASN A 441 0.39 17.62 20.34
C ASN A 441 1.27 16.98 19.24
N MET A 442 0.74 16.72 18.03
CA MET A 442 1.55 16.22 16.93
C MET A 442 2.51 17.28 16.41
N THR A 443 3.80 16.95 16.34
CA THR A 443 4.83 17.75 15.65
C THR A 443 5.15 17.15 14.29
N ILE A 444 5.28 17.95 13.23
CA ILE A 444 5.49 17.46 11.86
C ILE A 444 6.68 18.16 11.23
N LEU A 445 7.69 17.38 10.81
CA LEU A 445 8.87 17.81 10.09
C LEU A 445 8.89 17.26 8.66
N ALA A 446 9.60 17.98 7.79
CA ALA A 446 9.83 17.57 6.42
C ALA A 446 11.23 18.04 5.96
N PRO A 447 12.20 17.13 5.80
CA PRO A 447 13.58 17.49 5.50
C PRO A 447 13.73 17.95 4.05
N LYS A 448 14.52 19.03 3.84
CA LYS A 448 14.86 19.55 2.51
C LYS A 448 15.84 18.63 1.75
N ASN A 449 16.71 17.91 2.46
CA ASN A 449 17.78 17.11 1.86
C ASN A 449 18.22 15.94 2.76
N CYS A 450 19.22 15.17 2.28
CA CYS A 450 19.72 13.99 2.99
C CYS A 450 20.30 14.30 4.37
N TRP A 451 21.00 15.42 4.55
CA TRP A 451 21.62 15.79 5.83
C TRP A 451 20.58 16.23 6.85
N GLU A 452 19.58 16.97 6.41
CA GLU A 452 18.50 17.42 7.30
C GLU A 452 17.68 16.25 7.81
N LEU A 453 17.44 15.20 6.99
CA LEU A 453 16.79 13.97 7.46
C LEU A 453 17.58 13.29 8.60
N GLU A 454 18.92 13.24 8.49
CA GLU A 454 19.78 12.70 9.56
C GLU A 454 19.62 13.50 10.87
N GLU A 455 19.63 14.83 10.78
CA GLU A 455 19.50 15.73 11.96
C GLU A 455 18.08 15.74 12.54
N GLU A 456 17.05 15.70 11.71
CA GLU A 456 15.65 15.59 12.16
C GLU A 456 15.39 14.28 12.92
N LEU A 457 15.98 13.16 12.48
CA LEU A 457 15.91 11.90 13.22
C LEU A 457 16.59 12.00 14.59
N ARG A 458 17.77 12.61 14.68
CA ARG A 458 18.45 12.86 15.96
C ARG A 458 17.60 13.72 16.88
N PHE A 459 17.03 14.79 16.34
CA PHE A 459 16.13 15.68 17.06
C PHE A 459 14.89 14.92 17.56
N ALA A 460 14.23 14.13 16.71
CA ALA A 460 13.01 13.41 17.05
C ALA A 460 13.17 12.46 18.24
N PHE A 461 14.27 11.71 18.31
CA PHE A 461 14.54 10.82 19.45
C PHE A 461 14.93 11.54 20.75
N SER A 462 15.19 12.85 20.70
CA SER A 462 15.45 13.71 21.87
C SER A 462 14.24 14.57 22.26
N TYR A 463 13.22 14.69 21.39
CA TYR A 463 12.11 15.63 21.55
C TYR A 463 11.18 15.33 22.72
N GLY A 464 10.85 14.07 22.94
CA GLY A 464 10.07 13.63 24.10
C GLY A 464 8.54 13.71 23.97
N GLY A 465 8.02 14.00 22.79
CA GLY A 465 6.59 14.00 22.43
C GLY A 465 6.34 13.30 21.08
N PRO A 466 5.08 13.21 20.63
CA PRO A 466 4.76 12.61 19.34
C PRO A 466 5.29 13.49 18.18
N ILE A 467 6.01 12.86 17.25
CA ILE A 467 6.68 13.55 16.18
C ILE A 467 6.69 12.74 14.89
N ALA A 468 6.34 13.38 13.77
CA ALA A 468 6.36 12.79 12.44
C ALA A 468 7.43 13.45 11.57
N ILE A 469 8.24 12.64 10.90
CA ILE A 469 9.18 13.08 9.86
C ILE A 469 8.70 12.48 8.54
N ARG A 470 8.31 13.33 7.59
CA ARG A 470 7.81 12.93 6.28
C ARG A 470 8.85 13.18 5.18
N TYR A 471 9.18 12.16 4.41
CA TYR A 471 10.17 12.26 3.34
C TYR A 471 9.70 11.51 2.07
N PRO A 472 10.14 11.97 0.86
CA PRO A 472 9.65 11.43 -0.39
C PRO A 472 10.30 10.10 -0.75
N ARG A 473 9.70 9.40 -1.70
CA ARG A 473 10.29 8.23 -2.35
C ARG A 473 11.44 8.64 -3.27
N GLY A 474 12.50 7.83 -3.31
CA GLY A 474 13.57 7.93 -4.29
C GLY A 474 14.81 8.65 -3.80
N GLN A 475 15.65 9.07 -4.74
CA GLN A 475 16.98 9.61 -4.46
C GLN A 475 16.93 10.82 -3.56
N ALA A 476 17.73 10.82 -2.50
CA ALA A 476 17.80 11.91 -1.56
C ALA A 476 18.48 13.14 -2.21
N TYR A 477 17.84 14.30 -2.08
CA TYR A 477 18.38 15.56 -2.56
C TYR A 477 19.67 15.92 -1.80
N ARG A 478 20.67 16.43 -2.52
CA ARG A 478 22.01 16.73 -2.02
C ARG A 478 22.43 18.18 -2.22
N GLY A 479 21.56 19.03 -2.75
CA GLY A 479 21.78 20.46 -2.82
C GLY A 479 21.62 21.13 -1.45
N LEU A 480 21.98 22.41 -1.36
CA LEU A 480 21.91 23.23 -0.15
C LEU A 480 22.68 22.62 1.04
N GLY A 481 23.77 21.92 0.74
CA GLY A 481 24.59 21.25 1.77
C GLY A 481 25.40 22.21 2.65
N GLU A 482 25.57 23.45 2.25
CA GLU A 482 26.17 24.54 3.02
C GLU A 482 25.23 25.12 4.08
N HIS A 483 23.91 24.98 3.90
CA HIS A 483 22.89 25.41 4.85
C HIS A 483 22.60 24.27 5.83
N ARG A 484 23.11 24.36 7.04
CA ARG A 484 23.02 23.33 8.09
C ARG A 484 22.81 23.93 9.47
N GLU A 485 21.84 24.82 9.59
CA GLU A 485 21.47 25.31 10.91
C GLU A 485 20.90 24.18 11.77
N PRO A 486 21.29 24.09 13.06
CA PRO A 486 20.76 23.07 13.97
C PRO A 486 19.24 23.06 14.02
N ILE A 487 18.64 21.88 14.11
CA ILE A 487 17.20 21.75 14.28
C ILE A 487 16.81 22.27 15.66
N ARG A 488 15.93 23.27 15.70
CA ARG A 488 15.31 23.81 16.92
C ARG A 488 13.80 23.73 16.79
N PHE A 489 13.13 23.35 17.86
CA PHE A 489 11.67 23.18 17.86
C PHE A 489 10.93 24.40 17.29
N GLY A 490 10.11 24.18 16.28
CA GLY A 490 9.29 25.20 15.64
C GLY A 490 10.07 26.30 14.89
N LYS A 491 11.36 26.09 14.57
CA LYS A 491 12.18 27.07 13.84
C LYS A 491 12.46 26.65 12.41
N ALA A 492 12.18 27.54 11.50
CA ALA A 492 12.54 27.47 10.09
C ALA A 492 14.01 27.86 9.87
N GLU A 493 14.52 27.61 8.67
CA GLU A 493 15.86 28.01 8.24
C GLU A 493 15.77 29.00 7.07
N LEU A 494 16.29 30.18 7.27
CA LEU A 494 16.39 31.21 6.22
C LEU A 494 17.59 30.88 5.32
N LEU A 495 17.32 30.40 4.09
CA LEU A 495 18.37 30.00 3.15
C LEU A 495 18.96 31.23 2.42
N PHE A 496 18.10 32.07 1.87
CA PHE A 496 18.50 33.27 1.14
C PHE A 496 17.57 34.43 1.50
N ARG A 497 18.13 35.60 1.79
CA ARG A 497 17.37 36.80 2.13
C ARG A 497 17.37 37.78 0.98
N GLU A 498 16.21 38.20 0.59
CA GLU A 498 15.91 39.28 -0.36
C GLU A 498 14.72 40.09 0.21
N GLU A 499 14.06 40.90 -0.61
CA GLU A 499 12.90 41.68 -0.19
C GLU A 499 11.65 41.38 -1.02
N LYS A 500 10.51 41.91 -0.62
CA LYS A 500 9.20 41.89 -1.28
C LYS A 500 8.51 40.52 -1.35
N THR A 501 9.19 39.46 -1.78
CA THR A 501 8.58 38.14 -1.98
C THR A 501 9.37 37.04 -1.26
N ALA A 502 8.72 36.24 -0.44
CA ALA A 502 9.31 35.08 0.23
C ALA A 502 8.69 33.79 -0.27
N LEU A 503 9.55 32.87 -0.72
CA LEU A 503 9.19 31.48 -1.02
C LEU A 503 9.31 30.66 0.28
N LEU A 504 8.20 30.19 0.82
CA LEU A 504 8.08 29.41 2.05
C LEU A 504 7.89 27.95 1.66
N ALA A 505 8.98 27.20 1.55
CA ALA A 505 8.96 25.85 1.01
C ALA A 505 9.11 24.79 2.11
N LEU A 506 8.42 23.65 1.93
CA LEU A 506 8.41 22.54 2.86
C LEU A 506 8.94 21.25 2.21
N GLY A 507 9.91 20.60 2.85
CA GLY A 507 10.43 19.30 2.48
C GLY A 507 10.95 19.23 1.04
N SER A 508 10.45 18.28 0.25
CA SER A 508 10.85 18.08 -1.15
C SER A 508 10.68 19.32 -2.04
N MET A 509 9.76 20.21 -1.68
CA MET A 509 9.52 21.43 -2.45
C MET A 509 10.58 22.51 -2.26
N VAL A 510 11.49 22.38 -1.29
CA VAL A 510 12.62 23.31 -1.13
C VAL A 510 13.55 23.27 -2.34
N SER A 511 13.84 22.09 -2.89
CA SER A 511 14.65 21.97 -4.10
C SER A 511 13.95 22.58 -5.33
N THR A 512 12.64 22.47 -5.43
CA THR A 512 11.86 23.13 -6.49
C THR A 512 11.89 24.64 -6.30
N ALA A 513 11.72 25.12 -5.08
CA ALA A 513 11.73 26.55 -4.75
C ALA A 513 13.10 27.19 -5.00
N GLU A 514 14.21 26.47 -4.80
CA GLU A 514 15.56 26.92 -5.17
C GLU A 514 15.65 27.18 -6.68
N HIS A 515 15.17 26.24 -7.51
CA HIS A 515 15.14 26.44 -8.96
C HIS A 515 14.20 27.59 -9.39
N VAL A 516 13.05 27.74 -8.73
CA VAL A 516 12.15 28.90 -8.95
C VAL A 516 12.87 30.20 -8.63
N ARG A 517 13.55 30.26 -7.49
CA ARG A 517 14.32 31.45 -7.06
C ARG A 517 15.37 31.85 -8.10
N GLU A 518 16.16 30.88 -8.58
CA GLU A 518 17.21 31.18 -9.58
C GLU A 518 16.60 31.67 -10.91
N LYS A 519 15.48 31.10 -11.37
CA LYS A 519 14.78 31.56 -12.55
C LYS A 519 14.21 32.97 -12.37
N LEU A 520 13.59 33.27 -11.23
CA LEU A 520 13.07 34.61 -10.91
C LEU A 520 14.17 35.64 -10.78
N LYS A 521 15.31 35.30 -10.16
CA LYS A 521 16.48 36.15 -10.07
C LYS A 521 17.04 36.52 -11.45
N ALA A 522 17.10 35.57 -12.38
CA ALA A 522 17.49 35.80 -13.77
C ALA A 522 16.54 36.76 -14.51
N LEU A 523 15.28 36.83 -14.07
CA LEU A 523 14.26 37.75 -14.59
C LEU A 523 14.25 39.10 -13.86
N GLY A 524 15.22 39.38 -12.95
CA GLY A 524 15.30 40.59 -12.18
C GLY A 524 14.31 40.67 -11.00
N GLN A 525 13.77 39.52 -10.57
CA GLN A 525 12.84 39.39 -9.45
C GLN A 525 13.44 38.50 -8.34
N PRO A 526 14.49 38.95 -7.65
CA PRO A 526 15.07 38.17 -6.56
C PRO A 526 14.04 37.96 -5.42
N CYS A 527 14.04 36.80 -4.81
CA CYS A 527 13.13 36.49 -3.71
C CYS A 527 13.84 35.73 -2.58
N THR A 528 13.36 35.96 -1.37
CA THR A 528 13.75 35.20 -0.17
C THR A 528 13.36 33.74 -0.33
N LEU A 529 14.20 32.83 0.15
CA LEU A 529 13.89 31.41 0.24
C LEU A 529 14.02 30.93 1.68
N VAL A 530 12.96 30.33 2.20
CA VAL A 530 12.89 29.77 3.54
C VAL A 530 12.60 28.27 3.43
N ASN A 531 13.40 27.47 4.10
CA ASN A 531 13.09 26.08 4.41
C ASN A 531 12.26 26.05 5.70
N MET A 532 10.98 25.78 5.59
CA MET A 532 10.07 25.84 6.74
C MET A 532 10.31 24.70 7.75
N ARG A 533 10.95 23.60 7.36
CA ARG A 533 11.25 22.42 8.21
C ARG A 533 10.04 21.83 8.92
N PHE A 534 9.38 22.64 9.74
CA PHE A 534 8.19 22.28 10.49
C PHE A 534 6.93 22.68 9.74
N ALA A 535 6.12 21.70 9.38
CA ALA A 535 4.75 21.94 8.97
C ALA A 535 3.88 22.31 10.19
N LYS A 536 4.25 21.75 11.37
CA LYS A 536 3.58 22.02 12.65
C LYS A 536 4.56 21.85 13.81
N PRO A 537 4.73 22.88 14.67
CA PRO A 537 4.20 24.24 14.49
C PRO A 537 4.99 25.03 13.44
N ILE A 538 4.36 26.00 12.78
CA ILE A 538 5.05 26.93 11.88
C ILE A 538 5.88 27.96 12.68
N ASP A 539 6.97 28.47 12.09
CA ASP A 539 7.80 29.51 12.71
C ASP A 539 7.16 30.91 12.59
N ARG A 540 6.27 31.21 13.53
CA ARG A 540 5.54 32.50 13.57
C ARG A 540 6.45 33.69 13.81
N GLU A 541 7.63 33.50 14.43
CA GLU A 541 8.59 34.61 14.69
C GLU A 541 9.28 35.01 13.38
N LEU A 542 9.79 34.03 12.62
CA LEU A 542 10.38 34.33 11.31
C LEU A 542 9.35 34.90 10.33
N LEU A 543 8.11 34.36 10.33
CA LEU A 543 7.05 34.93 9.49
C LEU A 543 6.75 36.38 9.86
N ALA A 544 6.74 36.76 11.14
CA ALA A 544 6.54 38.12 11.59
C ALA A 544 7.71 39.04 11.17
N GLU A 545 8.95 38.57 11.31
CA GLU A 545 10.14 39.29 10.84
C GLU A 545 10.08 39.54 9.32
N LEU A 546 9.76 38.53 8.54
CA LEU A 546 9.65 38.67 7.09
C LEU A 546 8.51 39.61 6.69
N ALA A 547 7.39 39.61 7.40
CA ALA A 547 6.27 40.50 7.12
C ALA A 547 6.62 42.01 7.20
N GLU A 548 7.70 42.40 7.87
CA GLU A 548 8.16 43.80 7.92
C GLU A 548 8.62 44.27 6.53
N THR A 549 9.28 43.40 5.76
CA THR A 549 9.91 43.75 4.47
C THR A 549 9.26 43.10 3.26
N HIS A 550 8.41 42.07 3.46
CA HIS A 550 7.77 41.33 2.40
C HIS A 550 6.28 41.66 2.33
N GLN A 551 5.74 41.65 1.11
CA GLN A 551 4.33 41.83 0.83
C GLN A 551 3.70 40.51 0.31
N ASN A 552 4.52 39.62 -0.28
CA ASN A 552 4.09 38.40 -0.93
C ASN A 552 4.73 37.18 -0.25
N PHE A 553 3.91 36.31 0.25
CA PHE A 553 4.31 34.97 0.70
C PHE A 553 3.83 33.92 -0.30
N VAL A 554 4.72 33.05 -0.72
CA VAL A 554 4.41 31.92 -1.62
C VAL A 554 4.71 30.65 -0.88
N THR A 555 3.68 29.90 -0.52
CA THR A 555 3.84 28.60 0.16
C THR A 555 3.97 27.48 -0.86
N LEU A 556 4.93 26.57 -0.66
CA LEU A 556 5.18 25.44 -1.56
C LEU A 556 5.16 24.13 -0.75
N GLU A 557 4.19 23.27 -1.06
CA GLU A 557 4.02 21.96 -0.42
C GLU A 557 3.57 20.89 -1.41
N GLU A 558 4.00 19.66 -1.21
CA GLU A 558 3.54 18.49 -1.98
C GLU A 558 2.48 17.73 -1.17
N ASN A 559 1.35 18.41 -0.97
CA ASN A 559 0.15 17.97 -0.26
C ASN A 559 -1.08 18.65 -0.88
N VAL A 560 -2.27 18.11 -0.65
CA VAL A 560 -3.50 18.83 -1.02
C VAL A 560 -3.59 20.13 -0.22
N LEU A 561 -4.13 21.17 -0.83
CA LEU A 561 -4.22 22.49 -0.19
C LEU A 561 -5.01 22.46 1.13
N ARG A 562 -6.13 21.70 1.14
CA ARG A 562 -7.00 21.64 2.33
C ARG A 562 -6.31 20.98 3.52
N GLY A 563 -6.21 21.70 4.62
CA GLY A 563 -5.52 21.27 5.84
C GLY A 563 -4.00 21.18 5.70
N GLY A 564 -3.43 21.66 4.60
CA GLY A 564 -2.01 21.72 4.38
C GLY A 564 -1.32 22.88 5.09
N PHE A 565 0.00 22.87 5.06
CA PHE A 565 0.88 23.89 5.65
C PHE A 565 0.57 25.31 5.13
N GLY A 566 0.29 25.46 3.82
CA GLY A 566 0.04 26.76 3.22
C GLY A 566 -1.20 27.45 3.81
N LEU A 567 -2.24 26.71 4.18
CA LEU A 567 -3.43 27.29 4.83
C LEU A 567 -3.13 27.77 6.25
N GLU A 568 -2.26 27.10 7.00
CA GLU A 568 -1.84 27.58 8.33
C GLU A 568 -1.07 28.90 8.23
N VAL A 569 -0.21 29.05 7.20
CA VAL A 569 0.46 30.33 6.90
C VAL A 569 -0.55 31.41 6.52
N ALA A 570 -1.56 31.10 5.71
CA ALA A 570 -2.59 32.06 5.33
C ALA A 570 -3.46 32.48 6.52
N GLU A 571 -3.83 31.54 7.39
CA GLU A 571 -4.54 31.85 8.64
C GLU A 571 -3.72 32.78 9.52
N TRP A 572 -2.43 32.48 9.70
CA TRP A 572 -1.53 33.36 10.43
C TRP A 572 -1.45 34.76 9.77
N ALA A 573 -1.30 34.84 8.44
CA ALA A 573 -1.21 36.10 7.72
C ALA A 573 -2.47 36.96 7.87
N SER A 574 -3.66 36.30 7.83
CA SER A 574 -4.96 36.99 7.99
C SER A 574 -5.16 37.60 9.39
N SER A 575 -4.40 37.14 10.39
CA SER A 575 -4.42 37.69 11.75
C SER A 575 -3.58 38.95 11.91
N LYS A 576 -2.90 39.43 10.85
CA LYS A 576 -2.03 40.59 10.90
C LYS A 576 -2.74 41.86 10.42
N GLU A 577 -2.38 43.01 10.99
CA GLU A 577 -2.90 44.33 10.57
C GLU A 577 -2.42 44.68 9.15
N LYS A 578 -1.19 44.29 8.80
CA LYS A 578 -0.62 44.50 7.47
C LYS A 578 -1.18 43.48 6.48
N GLU A 579 -1.69 43.94 5.37
CA GLU A 579 -2.16 43.10 4.29
C GLU A 579 -0.98 42.34 3.65
N LEU A 580 -1.01 41.02 3.75
CA LEU A 580 -0.05 40.10 3.17
C LEU A 580 -0.73 39.24 2.08
N SER A 581 -0.18 39.28 0.86
CA SER A 581 -0.63 38.39 -0.21
C SER A 581 -0.04 37.00 -0.01
N VAL A 582 -0.89 35.97 0.18
CA VAL A 582 -0.45 34.57 0.25
C VAL A 582 -0.84 33.86 -1.03
N THR A 583 0.14 33.25 -1.69
CA THR A 583 -0.05 32.40 -2.88
C THR A 583 0.30 30.95 -2.53
N HIS A 584 -0.59 30.03 -2.84
CA HIS A 584 -0.38 28.62 -2.55
C HIS A 584 0.05 27.84 -3.80
N ILE A 585 1.16 27.15 -3.68
CA ILE A 585 1.60 26.11 -4.62
C ILE A 585 1.43 24.79 -3.90
N ALA A 586 0.32 24.13 -4.16
CA ALA A 586 -0.12 22.89 -3.53
C ALA A 586 -0.93 22.05 -4.52
N LEU A 587 -1.25 20.83 -4.15
CA LEU A 587 -2.06 19.95 -4.99
C LEU A 587 -3.55 20.37 -4.93
N PRO A 588 -4.29 20.22 -6.05
CA PRO A 588 -5.70 20.53 -6.09
C PRO A 588 -6.53 19.56 -5.22
N ASP A 589 -7.79 19.93 -4.97
CA ASP A 589 -8.79 19.06 -4.31
C ASP A 589 -9.29 17.98 -5.29
N ALA A 590 -8.36 17.09 -5.70
CA ALA A 590 -8.61 16.01 -6.64
C ALA A 590 -7.64 14.84 -6.39
N TYR A 591 -8.07 13.63 -6.76
CA TYR A 591 -7.16 12.49 -6.75
C TYR A 591 -6.15 12.57 -7.89
N VAL A 592 -4.88 12.33 -7.58
CA VAL A 592 -3.79 12.37 -8.56
C VAL A 592 -3.59 10.99 -9.18
N GLU A 593 -3.72 10.90 -10.48
CA GLU A 593 -3.55 9.67 -11.24
C GLU A 593 -2.10 9.12 -11.17
N HIS A 594 -1.92 7.92 -11.75
CA HIS A 594 -0.61 7.29 -11.88
C HIS A 594 0.20 7.91 -13.03
N GLY A 595 1.54 7.88 -12.90
CA GLY A 595 2.46 8.39 -13.91
C GLY A 595 3.87 8.61 -13.35
N ASP A 596 4.78 9.10 -14.18
CA ASP A 596 6.08 9.58 -13.71
C ASP A 596 5.91 10.84 -12.88
N VAL A 597 6.64 10.96 -11.75
CA VAL A 597 6.48 12.09 -10.82
C VAL A 597 6.77 13.44 -11.49
N SER A 598 7.73 13.50 -12.42
CA SER A 598 8.05 14.74 -13.14
C SER A 598 6.90 15.18 -14.05
N VAL A 599 6.26 14.23 -14.74
CA VAL A 599 5.07 14.47 -15.58
C VAL A 599 3.89 14.92 -14.72
N LEU A 600 3.67 14.26 -13.57
CA LEU A 600 2.60 14.62 -12.64
C LEU A 600 2.80 16.04 -12.08
N ARG A 601 4.03 16.40 -11.65
CA ARG A 601 4.34 17.77 -11.18
C ARG A 601 4.07 18.81 -12.24
N GLN A 602 4.47 18.57 -13.49
CA GLN A 602 4.19 19.46 -14.61
C GLN A 602 2.69 19.59 -14.88
N HIS A 603 1.96 18.48 -14.91
CA HIS A 603 0.50 18.45 -15.10
C HIS A 603 -0.25 19.21 -14.01
N LEU A 604 0.21 19.09 -12.77
CA LEU A 604 -0.38 19.73 -11.60
C LEU A 604 0.09 21.18 -11.39
N GLY A 605 1.02 21.66 -12.20
CA GLY A 605 1.54 23.04 -12.11
C GLY A 605 2.43 23.34 -10.90
N ILE A 606 3.04 22.30 -10.31
CA ILE A 606 3.94 22.41 -9.15
C ILE A 606 5.42 22.17 -9.51
N ASP A 607 5.76 22.10 -10.78
CA ASP A 607 7.14 22.17 -11.27
C ASP A 607 7.64 23.61 -11.32
N SER A 608 8.97 23.81 -11.41
CA SER A 608 9.57 25.14 -11.32
C SER A 608 9.15 26.09 -12.45
N ASP A 609 8.91 25.60 -13.68
CA ASP A 609 8.52 26.44 -14.80
C ASP A 609 7.07 26.91 -14.69
N SER A 610 6.18 26.03 -14.28
CA SER A 610 4.78 26.34 -14.02
C SER A 610 4.63 27.34 -12.87
N ILE A 611 5.40 27.16 -11.78
CA ILE A 611 5.39 28.08 -10.64
C ILE A 611 5.85 29.48 -11.06
N VAL A 612 6.96 29.59 -11.79
CA VAL A 612 7.46 30.88 -12.30
C VAL A 612 6.38 31.58 -13.15
N ARG A 613 5.68 30.84 -14.00
CA ARG A 613 4.59 31.38 -14.82
C ARG A 613 3.45 31.92 -13.95
N VAL A 614 2.98 31.13 -12.99
CA VAL A 614 1.92 31.54 -12.06
C VAL A 614 2.29 32.81 -11.28
N LEU A 615 3.54 32.90 -10.81
CA LEU A 615 3.99 34.08 -10.06
C LEU A 615 4.14 35.32 -10.94
N ARG A 616 4.64 35.15 -12.17
CA ARG A 616 4.71 36.25 -13.14
C ARG A 616 3.34 36.82 -13.48
N ASP A 617 2.38 35.92 -13.77
CA ASP A 617 1.02 36.34 -14.12
C ASP A 617 0.35 37.03 -12.93
N LYS A 618 0.49 36.49 -11.70
CA LYS A 618 -0.14 37.03 -10.49
C LYS A 618 0.44 38.38 -10.06
N TYR A 619 1.75 38.51 -10.15
CA TYR A 619 2.45 39.73 -9.65
C TYR A 619 2.84 40.69 -10.78
N HIS A 620 2.47 40.40 -12.04
CA HIS A 620 2.76 41.23 -13.23
C HIS A 620 4.27 41.50 -13.42
N TRP A 621 5.08 40.43 -13.30
CA TRP A 621 6.55 40.48 -13.45
C TRP A 621 7.04 40.29 -14.88
#